data_fcb6683a602caaf2cdbf21458491d802
#
_entry.id   fcb6683a602caaf2cdbf21458491d802
#
_cell.length_a   1.000
_cell.length_b   1.000
_cell.length_c   1.000
_cell.angle_alpha   90.00
_cell.angle_beta   90.00
_cell.angle_gamma   90.00
#
_symmetry.space_group_name_H-M   'P 1'
#
loop_
_entity.id
_entity.type
_entity.pdbx_description
1 polymer ?
#
loop_
_entity_poly.entity_id
_entity_poly.type
_entity_poly.pdbx_seq_one_letter_code
_entity_poly.pdbx_strand_id
1 'polypeptide(L)'
;MVDTILVSGATGTVGSEVVKQLSSFSNVNIKVGARSVEKIKNLESGNKVKGVHIDYNKPESLKEALKNIDKLFLLAPAVPNAQELESNLVNEAKKAGLRYIVKQSVMGADEDADVEIMRQHRKAEKTIEESGIPYTFLRPNEFMQNFINFHGHSIKNNNAFYLPQENAKVSVVDVRDIAAVAVKALTENGNNNNNNNNNKNKKYLITGPEALSYHQMAEILSNATGKKISYVSISEEEARAGMKEMGMDDWLINTLLELSNYFKKGHASQVSSAVEEVTGKKPVSFSQFANDYAQLFR
;
A
#
# COMPACT_ATOMS: atom_id res chain seq x y z
N MET A 1 11.71 -25.83 4.83
CA MET A 1 10.61 -25.98 3.85
C MET A 1 10.54 -24.70 3.05
N VAL A 2 10.17 -24.77 1.77
CA VAL A 2 9.98 -23.59 0.91
C VAL A 2 8.54 -23.11 1.10
N ASP A 3 8.36 -21.87 1.59
CA ASP A 3 7.03 -21.29 1.77
C ASP A 3 6.44 -20.86 0.42
N THR A 4 5.15 -21.09 0.21
CA THR A 4 4.39 -20.52 -0.90
C THR A 4 3.60 -19.30 -0.43
N ILE A 5 3.91 -18.14 -0.99
CA ILE A 5 3.32 -16.87 -0.61
C ILE A 5 2.38 -16.41 -1.72
N LEU A 6 1.12 -16.17 -1.37
CA LEU A 6 0.15 -15.53 -2.27
C LEU A 6 0.22 -14.01 -2.08
N VAL A 7 0.42 -13.28 -3.17
CA VAL A 7 0.34 -11.81 -3.19
C VAL A 7 -0.94 -11.41 -3.91
N SER A 8 -1.94 -10.96 -3.16
CA SER A 8 -3.12 -10.32 -3.74
C SER A 8 -2.82 -8.85 -4.05
N GLY A 9 -3.54 -8.26 -5.01
CA GLY A 9 -3.23 -6.91 -5.47
C GLY A 9 -1.87 -6.78 -6.18
N ALA A 10 -1.31 -7.87 -6.68
CA ALA A 10 0.02 -7.96 -7.28
C ALA A 10 0.24 -7.03 -8.50
N THR A 11 -0.83 -6.56 -9.15
CA THR A 11 -0.76 -5.62 -10.28
C THR A 11 -0.73 -4.16 -9.86
N GLY A 12 -0.94 -3.87 -8.58
CA GLY A 12 -0.94 -2.52 -8.02
C GLY A 12 0.46 -2.05 -7.62
N THR A 13 0.55 -0.77 -7.26
CA THR A 13 1.83 -0.09 -6.93
C THR A 13 2.61 -0.80 -5.83
N VAL A 14 1.97 -1.15 -4.72
CA VAL A 14 2.66 -1.84 -3.61
C VAL A 14 2.81 -3.34 -3.89
N GLY A 15 1.77 -4.00 -4.39
CA GLY A 15 1.80 -5.44 -4.63
C GLY A 15 2.88 -5.86 -5.63
N SER A 16 3.07 -5.08 -6.70
CA SER A 16 4.14 -5.34 -7.68
C SER A 16 5.55 -5.20 -7.08
N GLU A 17 5.75 -4.22 -6.21
CA GLU A 17 7.03 -4.05 -5.51
C GLU A 17 7.28 -5.18 -4.48
N VAL A 18 6.22 -5.66 -3.79
CA VAL A 18 6.30 -6.84 -2.92
C VAL A 18 6.73 -8.08 -3.72
N VAL A 19 6.11 -8.33 -4.88
CA VAL A 19 6.49 -9.45 -5.77
C VAL A 19 7.94 -9.32 -6.22
N LYS A 20 8.35 -8.14 -6.67
CA LYS A 20 9.72 -7.86 -7.10
C LYS A 20 10.73 -8.16 -5.99
N GLN A 21 10.50 -7.67 -4.77
CA GLN A 21 11.41 -7.90 -3.65
C GLN A 21 11.40 -9.37 -3.18
N LEU A 22 10.23 -10.03 -3.11
CA LEU A 22 10.16 -11.47 -2.79
C LEU A 22 10.90 -12.33 -3.81
N SER A 23 10.95 -11.92 -5.07
CA SER A 23 11.62 -12.67 -6.15
C SER A 23 13.13 -12.82 -5.92
N SER A 24 13.75 -12.00 -5.09
CA SER A 24 15.17 -12.11 -4.71
C SER A 24 15.45 -13.25 -3.71
N PHE A 25 14.44 -13.77 -3.01
CA PHE A 25 14.61 -14.84 -2.02
C PHE A 25 14.55 -16.21 -2.66
N SER A 26 15.55 -17.05 -2.47
CA SER A 26 15.61 -18.40 -3.06
C SER A 26 14.67 -19.42 -2.42
N ASN A 27 14.24 -19.19 -1.20
CA ASN A 27 13.47 -20.11 -0.35
C ASN A 27 11.96 -19.83 -0.31
N VAL A 28 11.43 -19.09 -1.29
CA VAL A 28 9.99 -18.82 -1.41
C VAL A 28 9.49 -19.09 -2.83
N ASN A 29 8.28 -19.62 -2.94
CA ASN A 29 7.48 -19.64 -4.16
C ASN A 29 6.45 -18.52 -4.09
N ILE A 30 6.18 -17.85 -5.20
CA ILE A 30 5.27 -16.72 -5.24
C ILE A 30 4.09 -17.07 -6.14
N LYS A 31 2.87 -16.93 -5.61
CA LYS A 31 1.66 -16.87 -6.42
C LYS A 31 1.18 -15.43 -6.50
N VAL A 32 0.91 -14.95 -7.71
CA VAL A 32 0.41 -13.59 -7.95
C VAL A 32 -1.07 -13.65 -8.32
N GLY A 33 -1.89 -13.03 -7.48
CA GLY A 33 -3.34 -13.02 -7.64
C GLY A 33 -3.83 -11.83 -8.46
N ALA A 34 -4.59 -12.07 -9.54
CA ALA A 34 -5.26 -11.03 -10.30
C ALA A 34 -6.57 -11.55 -10.93
N ARG A 35 -7.50 -10.61 -11.25
CA ARG A 35 -8.76 -10.93 -11.93
C ARG A 35 -8.57 -11.22 -13.42
N SER A 36 -7.59 -10.59 -14.07
CA SER A 36 -7.33 -10.74 -15.51
C SER A 36 -6.24 -11.79 -15.75
N VAL A 37 -6.55 -12.78 -16.57
CA VAL A 37 -5.59 -13.81 -17.02
C VAL A 37 -4.41 -13.20 -17.78
N GLU A 38 -4.66 -12.16 -18.58
CA GLU A 38 -3.62 -11.44 -19.32
C GLU A 38 -2.63 -10.74 -18.37
N LYS A 39 -3.15 -10.03 -17.34
CA LYS A 39 -2.31 -9.41 -16.31
C LYS A 39 -1.50 -10.44 -15.52
N ILE A 40 -2.07 -11.62 -15.29
CA ILE A 40 -1.39 -12.73 -14.64
C ILE A 40 -0.15 -13.15 -15.44
N LYS A 41 -0.32 -13.41 -16.75
CA LYS A 41 0.78 -13.83 -17.64
C LYS A 41 1.94 -12.83 -17.65
N ASN A 42 1.64 -11.53 -17.61
CA ASN A 42 2.66 -10.48 -17.58
C ASN A 42 3.44 -10.42 -16.25
N LEU A 43 2.91 -11.01 -15.18
CA LEU A 43 3.56 -11.08 -13.87
C LEU A 43 4.37 -12.36 -13.67
N GLU A 44 4.11 -13.39 -14.49
CA GLU A 44 4.82 -14.65 -14.39
C GLU A 44 6.29 -14.49 -14.80
N SER A 45 7.19 -15.00 -13.99
CA SER A 45 8.64 -14.97 -14.25
C SER A 45 9.28 -16.27 -13.83
N GLY A 46 9.78 -17.00 -14.81
CA GLY A 46 10.41 -18.30 -14.61
C GLY A 46 9.51 -19.30 -13.89
N ASN A 47 10.12 -20.22 -13.15
CA ASN A 47 9.39 -21.23 -12.36
C ASN A 47 8.94 -20.73 -10.97
N LYS A 48 9.37 -19.54 -10.55
CA LYS A 48 9.24 -19.04 -9.19
C LYS A 48 7.99 -18.19 -8.96
N VAL A 49 7.56 -17.45 -9.97
CA VAL A 49 6.37 -16.59 -9.92
C VAL A 49 5.30 -17.19 -10.83
N LYS A 50 4.21 -17.65 -10.23
CA LYS A 50 3.07 -18.24 -10.94
C LYS A 50 1.82 -17.43 -10.72
N GLY A 51 1.05 -17.24 -11.78
CA GLY A 51 -0.22 -16.53 -11.71
C GLY A 51 -1.35 -17.43 -11.20
N VAL A 52 -2.29 -16.81 -10.49
CA VAL A 52 -3.54 -17.45 -10.09
C VAL A 52 -4.69 -16.46 -10.25
N HIS A 53 -5.82 -16.95 -10.76
CA HIS A 53 -7.02 -16.13 -10.87
C HIS A 53 -7.64 -15.91 -9.49
N ILE A 54 -7.86 -14.64 -9.12
CA ILE A 54 -8.59 -14.25 -7.90
C ILE A 54 -9.75 -13.35 -8.28
N ASP A 55 -10.95 -13.81 -7.94
CA ASP A 55 -12.18 -13.02 -7.95
C ASP A 55 -12.76 -13.02 -6.54
N TYR A 56 -12.67 -11.88 -5.85
CA TYR A 56 -13.12 -11.74 -4.45
C TYR A 56 -14.62 -11.98 -4.25
N ASN A 57 -15.42 -11.87 -5.32
CA ASN A 57 -16.86 -12.13 -5.28
C ASN A 57 -17.20 -13.61 -5.53
N LYS A 58 -16.21 -14.45 -5.81
CA LYS A 58 -16.40 -15.87 -6.15
C LYS A 58 -15.66 -16.77 -5.16
N PRO A 59 -16.34 -17.35 -4.16
CA PRO A 59 -15.70 -18.21 -3.16
C PRO A 59 -14.87 -19.34 -3.75
N GLU A 60 -15.33 -19.97 -4.84
CA GLU A 60 -14.59 -21.04 -5.51
C GLU A 60 -13.25 -20.58 -6.10
N SER A 61 -13.19 -19.33 -6.62
CA SER A 61 -11.95 -18.72 -7.09
C SER A 61 -10.96 -18.52 -5.94
N LEU A 62 -11.45 -18.04 -4.79
CA LEU A 62 -10.64 -17.83 -3.60
C LEU A 62 -10.11 -19.14 -3.04
N LYS A 63 -10.96 -20.16 -2.95
CA LYS A 63 -10.59 -21.52 -2.53
C LYS A 63 -9.49 -22.12 -3.41
N GLU A 64 -9.61 -21.97 -4.73
CA GLU A 64 -8.59 -22.47 -5.66
C GLU A 64 -7.27 -21.70 -5.52
N ALA A 65 -7.34 -20.37 -5.41
CA ALA A 65 -6.17 -19.51 -5.25
C ALA A 65 -5.38 -19.82 -3.96
N LEU A 66 -6.07 -20.23 -2.91
CA LEU A 66 -5.50 -20.53 -1.58
C LEU A 66 -4.97 -21.98 -1.45
N LYS A 67 -5.13 -22.84 -2.45
CA LYS A 67 -4.58 -24.20 -2.40
C LYS A 67 -3.05 -24.18 -2.29
N ASN A 68 -2.54 -24.86 -1.27
CA ASN A 68 -1.11 -24.99 -0.99
C ASN A 68 -0.42 -23.62 -0.80
N ILE A 69 -1.12 -22.69 -0.16
CA ILE A 69 -0.58 -21.38 0.27
C ILE A 69 -0.26 -21.45 1.75
N ASP A 70 0.93 -21.00 2.09
CA ASP A 70 1.40 -20.90 3.47
C ASP A 70 1.12 -19.52 4.07
N LYS A 71 1.34 -18.46 3.28
CA LYS A 71 1.23 -17.07 3.74
C LYS A 71 0.59 -16.20 2.67
N LEU A 72 -0.07 -15.13 3.11
CA LEU A 72 -0.80 -14.20 2.26
C LEU A 72 -0.31 -12.77 2.50
N PHE A 73 0.05 -12.05 1.44
CA PHE A 73 0.02 -10.59 1.42
C PHE A 73 -1.37 -10.15 0.95
N LEU A 74 -2.13 -9.53 1.84
CA LEU A 74 -3.51 -9.13 1.59
C LEU A 74 -3.59 -7.65 1.25
N LEU A 75 -4.00 -7.38 0.02
CA LEU A 75 -4.34 -6.05 -0.50
C LEU A 75 -5.53 -6.18 -1.45
N ALA A 76 -6.65 -5.60 -1.08
CA ALA A 76 -7.84 -5.50 -1.94
C ALA A 76 -7.87 -4.19 -2.75
N PRO A 77 -8.67 -4.11 -3.81
CA PRO A 77 -8.89 -2.85 -4.52
C PRO A 77 -9.61 -1.83 -3.62
N ALA A 78 -9.31 -0.55 -3.82
CA ALA A 78 -10.01 0.56 -3.15
C ALA A 78 -11.40 0.75 -3.80
N VAL A 79 -12.40 0.12 -3.21
CA VAL A 79 -13.81 0.16 -3.64
C VAL A 79 -14.73 0.24 -2.41
N PRO A 80 -15.98 0.70 -2.55
CA PRO A 80 -16.90 0.89 -1.42
C PRO A 80 -17.08 -0.35 -0.53
N ASN A 81 -17.00 -1.55 -1.09
CA ASN A 81 -17.16 -2.81 -0.37
C ASN A 81 -15.84 -3.57 -0.15
N ALA A 82 -14.70 -2.87 -0.15
CA ALA A 82 -13.36 -3.50 0.01
C ALA A 82 -13.28 -4.38 1.26
N GLN A 83 -13.89 -3.96 2.37
CA GLN A 83 -13.91 -4.73 3.62
C GLN A 83 -14.61 -6.09 3.45
N GLU A 84 -15.73 -6.14 2.72
CA GLU A 84 -16.43 -7.40 2.43
C GLU A 84 -15.57 -8.33 1.57
N LEU A 85 -14.94 -7.78 0.52
CA LEU A 85 -14.03 -8.53 -0.35
C LEU A 85 -12.86 -9.14 0.42
N GLU A 86 -12.25 -8.36 1.31
CA GLU A 86 -11.16 -8.86 2.17
C GLU A 86 -11.67 -9.93 3.15
N SER A 87 -12.84 -9.75 3.74
CA SER A 87 -13.45 -10.73 4.65
C SER A 87 -13.70 -12.07 3.94
N ASN A 88 -14.17 -12.04 2.68
CA ASN A 88 -14.34 -13.26 1.90
C ASN A 88 -13.02 -14.02 1.74
N LEU A 89 -11.93 -13.33 1.38
CA LEU A 89 -10.61 -13.96 1.26
C LEU A 89 -10.08 -14.49 2.60
N VAL A 90 -10.25 -13.74 3.69
CA VAL A 90 -9.82 -14.16 5.04
C VAL A 90 -10.57 -15.40 5.50
N ASN A 91 -11.89 -15.47 5.27
CA ASN A 91 -12.70 -16.62 5.61
C ASN A 91 -12.28 -17.90 4.85
N GLU A 92 -11.99 -17.79 3.56
CA GLU A 92 -11.47 -18.91 2.78
C GLU A 92 -10.02 -19.27 3.19
N ALA A 93 -9.19 -18.28 3.53
CA ALA A 93 -7.85 -18.49 4.05
C ALA A 93 -7.85 -19.28 5.37
N LYS A 94 -8.79 -18.98 6.27
CA LYS A 94 -8.99 -19.75 7.53
C LYS A 94 -9.36 -21.19 7.23
N LYS A 95 -10.29 -21.45 6.32
CA LYS A 95 -10.70 -22.80 5.91
C LYS A 95 -9.54 -23.60 5.26
N ALA A 96 -8.68 -22.88 4.52
CA ALA A 96 -7.50 -23.48 3.87
C ALA A 96 -6.33 -23.76 4.85
N GLY A 97 -6.43 -23.32 6.12
CA GLY A 97 -5.38 -23.51 7.12
C GLY A 97 -4.17 -22.59 6.92
N LEU A 98 -4.40 -21.39 6.37
CA LEU A 98 -3.34 -20.40 6.16
C LEU A 98 -2.60 -20.08 7.46
N ARG A 99 -1.26 -19.99 7.41
CA ARG A 99 -0.42 -19.85 8.60
C ARG A 99 -0.12 -18.41 8.99
N TYR A 100 -0.23 -17.46 8.05
CA TYR A 100 0.12 -16.07 8.31
C TYR A 100 -0.44 -15.08 7.28
N ILE A 101 -0.87 -13.91 7.75
CA ILE A 101 -1.35 -12.81 6.91
C ILE A 101 -0.53 -11.55 7.17
N VAL A 102 0.01 -10.95 6.12
CA VAL A 102 0.47 -9.55 6.13
C VAL A 102 -0.56 -8.73 5.36
N LYS A 103 -1.28 -7.85 6.08
CA LYS A 103 -2.27 -6.99 5.47
C LYS A 103 -1.72 -5.58 5.28
N GLN A 104 -1.82 -5.06 4.06
CA GLN A 104 -1.74 -3.62 3.86
C GLN A 104 -3.03 -2.97 4.35
N SER A 105 -2.92 -2.21 5.41
CA SER A 105 -3.96 -1.35 5.98
C SER A 105 -3.66 0.11 5.63
N VAL A 106 -4.05 1.04 6.48
CA VAL A 106 -3.82 2.48 6.30
C VAL A 106 -3.53 3.13 7.66
N MET A 107 -2.72 4.19 7.67
CA MET A 107 -2.57 5.07 8.83
C MET A 107 -3.94 5.55 9.31
N GLY A 108 -4.14 5.59 10.63
CA GLY A 108 -5.42 6.03 11.20
C GLY A 108 -6.56 5.01 11.13
N ALA A 109 -6.29 3.74 10.74
CA ALA A 109 -7.31 2.69 10.78
C ALA A 109 -7.83 2.49 12.21
N ASP A 110 -9.03 3.01 12.48
CA ASP A 110 -9.73 2.96 13.76
C ASP A 110 -11.25 2.80 13.54
N GLU A 111 -11.98 2.29 14.54
CA GLU A 111 -13.43 2.09 14.47
C GLU A 111 -14.17 3.42 14.42
N ASP A 112 -13.65 4.44 15.11
CA ASP A 112 -14.23 5.79 15.22
C ASP A 112 -13.53 6.82 14.31
N ALA A 113 -12.73 6.37 13.32
CA ALA A 113 -12.06 7.29 12.41
C ALA A 113 -13.06 8.14 11.60
N ASP A 114 -12.77 9.43 11.45
CA ASP A 114 -13.58 10.36 10.64
C ASP A 114 -13.65 9.95 9.16
N VAL A 115 -12.61 9.27 8.67
CA VAL A 115 -12.43 8.89 7.26
C VAL A 115 -12.99 7.49 7.00
N GLU A 116 -13.87 7.35 6.00
CA GLU A 116 -14.55 6.07 5.73
C GLU A 116 -13.56 4.93 5.41
N ILE A 117 -12.55 5.18 4.58
CA ILE A 117 -11.58 4.13 4.20
C ILE A 117 -10.79 3.63 5.42
N MET A 118 -10.53 4.47 6.41
CA MET A 118 -9.86 4.07 7.65
C MET A 118 -10.73 3.11 8.46
N ARG A 119 -12.04 3.40 8.57
CA ARG A 119 -13.02 2.50 9.21
C ARG A 119 -13.14 1.16 8.47
N GLN A 120 -13.14 1.19 7.13
CA GLN A 120 -13.17 -0.04 6.32
C GLN A 120 -11.94 -0.90 6.57
N HIS A 121 -10.75 -0.31 6.58
CA HIS A 121 -9.51 -1.02 6.89
C HIS A 121 -9.52 -1.59 8.31
N ARG A 122 -10.04 -0.85 9.30
CA ARG A 122 -10.16 -1.35 10.68
C ARG A 122 -11.12 -2.53 10.77
N LYS A 123 -12.26 -2.51 10.08
CA LYS A 123 -13.19 -3.65 10.02
C LYS A 123 -12.52 -4.90 9.43
N ALA A 124 -11.73 -4.73 8.36
CA ALA A 124 -10.98 -5.83 7.78
C ALA A 124 -9.87 -6.36 8.71
N GLU A 125 -9.16 -5.48 9.43
CA GLU A 125 -8.22 -5.89 10.47
C GLU A 125 -8.93 -6.73 11.56
N LYS A 126 -10.11 -6.31 12.01
CA LYS A 126 -10.91 -7.04 13.00
C LYS A 126 -11.30 -8.42 12.51
N THR A 127 -11.73 -8.57 11.26
CA THR A 127 -11.99 -9.88 10.64
C THR A 127 -10.76 -10.80 10.70
N ILE A 128 -9.56 -10.26 10.46
CA ILE A 128 -8.32 -11.02 10.55
C ILE A 128 -8.01 -11.39 12.01
N GLU A 129 -8.16 -10.46 12.95
CA GLU A 129 -8.00 -10.71 14.39
C GLU A 129 -8.90 -11.85 14.86
N GLU A 130 -10.19 -11.83 14.48
CA GLU A 130 -11.21 -12.84 14.82
C GLU A 130 -11.01 -14.18 14.09
N SER A 131 -10.29 -14.19 12.98
CA SER A 131 -9.97 -15.43 12.27
C SER A 131 -9.07 -16.37 13.06
N GLY A 132 -8.26 -15.82 13.97
CA GLY A 132 -7.22 -16.54 14.72
C GLY A 132 -5.94 -16.81 13.91
N ILE A 133 -5.87 -16.39 12.65
CA ILE A 133 -4.65 -16.50 11.84
C ILE A 133 -3.64 -15.45 12.33
N PRO A 134 -2.40 -15.82 12.65
CA PRO A 134 -1.36 -14.84 12.99
C PRO A 134 -1.15 -13.81 11.88
N TYR A 135 -0.92 -12.54 12.25
CA TYR A 135 -0.91 -11.44 11.30
C TYR A 135 0.15 -10.36 11.58
N THR A 136 0.40 -9.55 10.57
CA THR A 136 1.00 -8.21 10.68
C THR A 136 0.19 -7.23 9.86
N PHE A 137 -0.21 -6.11 10.47
CA PHE A 137 -0.83 -4.98 9.77
C PHE A 137 0.20 -3.91 9.47
N LEU A 138 0.26 -3.53 8.21
CA LEU A 138 1.05 -2.40 7.74
C LEU A 138 0.10 -1.22 7.55
N ARG A 139 0.32 -0.15 8.31
CA ARG A 139 -0.49 1.07 8.26
C ARG A 139 0.32 2.20 7.64
N PRO A 140 0.52 2.20 6.31
CA PRO A 140 1.28 3.23 5.65
C PRO A 140 0.54 4.56 5.65
N ASN A 141 1.31 5.64 5.62
CA ASN A 141 0.85 6.97 5.28
C ASN A 141 0.79 7.15 3.75
N GLU A 142 0.55 8.36 3.26
CA GLU A 142 0.49 8.69 1.84
C GLU A 142 1.74 8.26 1.08
N PHE A 143 1.54 7.72 -0.14
CA PHE A 143 2.65 7.17 -0.93
C PHE A 143 3.35 8.27 -1.75
N MET A 144 4.67 8.29 -1.72
CA MET A 144 5.47 9.15 -2.62
C MET A 144 5.13 8.90 -4.09
N GLN A 145 4.80 7.66 -4.46
CA GLN A 145 4.42 7.29 -5.83
C GLN A 145 3.14 7.96 -6.33
N ASN A 146 2.33 8.55 -5.44
CA ASN A 146 1.17 9.37 -5.84
C ASN A 146 1.61 10.58 -6.67
N PHE A 147 2.81 11.13 -6.42
CA PHE A 147 3.38 12.19 -7.25
C PHE A 147 3.59 11.75 -8.71
N ILE A 148 3.94 10.49 -8.93
CA ILE A 148 4.07 9.93 -10.29
C ILE A 148 2.69 9.63 -10.87
N ASN A 149 1.86 8.91 -10.11
CA ASN A 149 0.63 8.32 -10.61
C ASN A 149 -0.50 9.34 -10.85
N PHE A 150 -0.59 10.37 -9.99
CA PHE A 150 -1.70 11.35 -10.04
C PHE A 150 -1.24 12.75 -10.46
N HIS A 151 -0.01 13.13 -10.12
CA HIS A 151 0.48 14.49 -10.35
C HIS A 151 1.55 14.58 -11.43
N GLY A 152 2.11 13.44 -11.88
CA GLY A 152 3.22 13.42 -12.83
C GLY A 152 2.92 14.15 -14.13
N HIS A 153 1.68 14.02 -14.66
CA HIS A 153 1.27 14.73 -15.87
C HIS A 153 1.26 16.24 -15.69
N SER A 154 0.68 16.77 -14.62
CA SER A 154 0.61 18.21 -14.35
C SER A 154 1.99 18.80 -14.00
N ILE A 155 2.80 18.06 -13.25
CA ILE A 155 4.18 18.45 -12.93
C ILE A 155 4.99 18.57 -14.22
N LYS A 156 4.90 17.59 -15.10
CA LYS A 156 5.64 17.57 -16.37
C LYS A 156 5.25 18.70 -17.33
N ASN A 157 3.96 18.94 -17.49
CA ASN A 157 3.42 19.86 -18.52
C ASN A 157 3.23 21.28 -18.00
N ASN A 158 2.86 21.44 -16.73
CA ASN A 158 2.50 22.74 -16.14
C ASN A 158 3.51 23.20 -15.08
N ASN A 159 4.54 22.41 -14.78
CA ASN A 159 5.48 22.62 -13.68
C ASN A 159 4.75 22.89 -12.33
N ALA A 160 3.60 22.27 -12.10
CA ALA A 160 2.80 22.45 -10.91
C ALA A 160 1.98 21.20 -10.57
N PHE A 161 1.62 21.07 -9.31
CA PHE A 161 0.60 20.13 -8.87
C PHE A 161 -0.40 20.82 -7.92
N TYR A 162 -1.62 20.31 -7.91
CA TYR A 162 -2.79 20.98 -7.36
C TYR A 162 -3.45 20.08 -6.34
N LEU A 163 -3.55 20.49 -5.07
CA LEU A 163 -4.18 19.73 -4.00
C LEU A 163 -4.86 20.66 -3.00
N PRO A 164 -5.97 20.25 -2.37
CA PRO A 164 -6.66 21.02 -1.34
C PRO A 164 -6.05 20.76 0.05
N GLN A 165 -4.71 20.87 0.18
CA GLN A 165 -3.97 20.47 1.38
C GLN A 165 -3.46 21.64 2.22
N GLU A 166 -3.61 22.90 1.73
CA GLU A 166 -3.14 24.09 2.43
C GLU A 166 -1.68 23.95 2.92
N ASN A 167 -1.46 24.08 4.23
CA ASN A 167 -0.15 23.95 4.87
C ASN A 167 0.05 22.60 5.59
N ALA A 168 -0.76 21.60 5.26
CA ALA A 168 -0.64 20.27 5.85
C ALA A 168 0.78 19.72 5.69
N LYS A 169 1.26 19.06 6.75
CA LYS A 169 2.50 18.28 6.71
C LYS A 169 2.18 16.79 6.74
N VAL A 170 2.83 16.05 5.85
CA VAL A 170 2.59 14.61 5.69
C VAL A 170 3.92 13.87 5.69
N SER A 171 4.00 12.80 6.46
CA SER A 171 5.16 11.89 6.46
C SER A 171 4.99 10.85 5.35
N VAL A 172 5.09 11.31 4.09
CA VAL A 172 4.93 10.46 2.90
C VAL A 172 5.95 9.32 2.90
N VAL A 173 5.54 8.14 2.42
CA VAL A 173 6.36 6.93 2.42
C VAL A 173 6.59 6.39 1.01
N ASP A 174 7.80 5.92 0.74
CA ASP A 174 8.09 5.21 -0.52
C ASP A 174 7.53 3.78 -0.46
N VAL A 175 6.89 3.34 -1.53
CA VAL A 175 6.33 1.96 -1.60
C VAL A 175 7.40 0.87 -1.49
N ARG A 176 8.67 1.20 -1.79
CA ARG A 176 9.81 0.28 -1.58
C ARG A 176 9.99 -0.07 -0.11
N ASP A 177 9.74 0.87 0.79
CA ASP A 177 9.82 0.67 2.23
C ASP A 177 8.64 -0.14 2.76
N ILE A 178 7.42 0.14 2.26
CA ILE A 178 6.23 -0.66 2.59
C ILE A 178 6.46 -2.12 2.18
N ALA A 179 6.95 -2.33 0.96
CA ALA A 179 7.25 -3.66 0.44
C ALA A 179 8.37 -4.35 1.25
N ALA A 180 9.43 -3.62 1.63
CA ALA A 180 10.51 -4.17 2.43
C ALA A 180 10.02 -4.67 3.80
N VAL A 181 9.18 -3.91 4.49
CA VAL A 181 8.56 -4.35 5.76
C VAL A 181 7.64 -5.55 5.53
N ALA A 182 6.82 -5.54 4.45
CA ALA A 182 5.97 -6.67 4.09
C ALA A 182 6.77 -7.95 3.84
N VAL A 183 7.82 -7.86 3.03
CA VAL A 183 8.69 -8.99 2.70
C VAL A 183 9.39 -9.53 3.93
N LYS A 184 9.90 -8.67 4.79
CA LYS A 184 10.53 -9.07 6.06
C LYS A 184 9.53 -9.83 6.94
N ALA A 185 8.30 -9.33 7.09
CA ALA A 185 7.24 -9.99 7.84
C ALA A 185 6.85 -11.35 7.23
N LEU A 186 6.77 -11.46 5.89
CA LEU A 186 6.43 -12.69 5.19
C LEU A 186 7.55 -13.75 5.26
N THR A 187 8.81 -13.35 5.23
CA THR A 187 9.94 -14.30 5.15
C THR A 187 10.45 -14.74 6.52
N GLU A 188 10.38 -13.90 7.55
CA GLU A 188 10.90 -14.20 8.89
C GLU A 188 9.86 -14.75 9.85
N ASN A 189 8.56 -14.47 9.63
CA ASN A 189 7.48 -14.91 10.51
C ASN A 189 6.76 -16.14 9.95
N GLY A 190 6.19 -16.94 10.86
CA GLY A 190 5.45 -18.15 10.52
C GLY A 190 6.30 -19.42 10.45
N ASN A 191 7.61 -19.37 10.68
CA ASN A 191 8.42 -20.56 10.91
C ASN A 191 8.30 -20.97 12.37
N ASN A 192 7.62 -22.09 12.63
CA ASN A 192 7.35 -22.64 13.97
C ASN A 192 8.61 -23.00 14.79
N ASN A 193 9.79 -22.92 14.18
CA ASN A 193 11.05 -23.39 14.79
C ASN A 193 11.87 -22.33 15.52
N ASN A 194 11.52 -21.04 15.39
CA ASN A 194 12.17 -19.99 16.15
C ASN A 194 11.22 -19.47 17.20
N ASN A 195 11.53 -19.70 18.49
CA ASN A 195 10.83 -19.18 19.67
C ASN A 195 10.80 -17.63 19.75
N ASN A 196 11.34 -16.93 18.78
CA ASN A 196 11.26 -15.47 18.64
C ASN A 196 9.97 -15.09 17.87
N ASN A 197 8.83 -15.23 18.57
CA ASN A 197 7.52 -14.77 18.11
C ASN A 197 7.35 -13.23 18.03
N ASN A 198 8.46 -12.49 17.88
CA ASN A 198 8.46 -11.03 18.06
C ASN A 198 7.62 -10.24 17.04
N ASN A 199 7.19 -10.84 15.93
CA ASN A 199 6.47 -10.11 14.88
C ASN A 199 5.04 -10.65 14.59
N LYS A 200 4.52 -11.57 15.38
CA LYS A 200 3.12 -12.01 15.25
C LYS A 200 2.19 -11.00 15.92
N ASN A 201 1.05 -10.74 15.27
CA ASN A 201 0.02 -9.83 15.76
C ASN A 201 0.52 -8.40 16.00
N LYS A 202 1.34 -7.89 15.07
CA LYS A 202 1.91 -6.54 15.11
C LYS A 202 1.14 -5.58 14.20
N LYS A 203 1.19 -4.31 14.57
CA LYS A 203 0.71 -3.19 13.76
C LYS A 203 1.85 -2.21 13.61
N TYR A 204 2.25 -1.91 12.38
CA TYR A 204 3.33 -0.98 12.08
C TYR A 204 2.78 0.24 11.37
N LEU A 205 2.97 1.42 11.96
CA LEU A 205 2.82 2.67 11.24
C LEU A 205 4.04 2.82 10.31
N ILE A 206 3.81 2.94 9.00
CA ILE A 206 4.86 2.99 8.01
C ILE A 206 4.90 4.39 7.40
N THR A 207 6.00 5.13 7.65
CA THR A 207 6.19 6.49 7.17
C THR A 207 7.59 6.66 6.57
N GLY A 208 7.77 7.73 5.79
CA GLY A 208 9.09 8.23 5.48
C GLY A 208 9.79 8.82 6.72
N PRO A 209 11.03 9.30 6.55
CA PRO A 209 11.85 9.76 7.69
C PRO A 209 11.45 11.15 8.22
N GLU A 210 10.58 11.87 7.54
CA GLU A 210 10.26 13.27 7.81
C GLU A 210 8.83 13.63 7.42
N ALA A 211 8.25 14.63 8.09
CA ALA A 211 6.95 15.21 7.74
C ALA A 211 7.17 16.51 6.99
N LEU A 212 6.81 16.54 5.70
CA LEU A 212 7.01 17.66 4.79
C LEU A 212 5.68 18.32 4.43
N SER A 213 5.69 19.64 4.25
CA SER A 213 4.60 20.33 3.57
C SER A 213 4.69 20.13 2.06
N TYR A 214 3.58 20.28 1.34
CA TYR A 214 3.57 20.18 -0.12
C TYR A 214 4.41 21.28 -0.79
N HIS A 215 4.59 22.44 -0.16
CA HIS A 215 5.55 23.46 -0.58
C HIS A 215 7.01 22.97 -0.51
N GLN A 216 7.38 22.30 0.58
CA GLN A 216 8.71 21.68 0.72
C GLN A 216 8.92 20.56 -0.30
N MET A 217 7.90 19.74 -0.54
CA MET A 217 7.97 18.69 -1.57
C MET A 217 8.14 19.29 -2.98
N ALA A 218 7.46 20.41 -3.30
CA ALA A 218 7.62 21.12 -4.55
C ALA A 218 9.05 21.69 -4.72
N GLU A 219 9.66 22.20 -3.65
CA GLU A 219 11.05 22.67 -3.65
C GLU A 219 12.03 21.52 -3.90
N ILE A 220 11.84 20.37 -3.22
CA ILE A 220 12.67 19.18 -3.41
C ILE A 220 12.56 18.66 -4.85
N LEU A 221 11.34 18.58 -5.42
CA LEU A 221 11.14 18.20 -6.83
C LEU A 221 11.81 19.20 -7.78
N SER A 222 11.75 20.50 -7.47
CA SER A 222 12.42 21.53 -8.28
C SER A 222 13.92 21.32 -8.31
N ASN A 223 14.54 21.06 -7.17
CA ASN A 223 15.97 20.80 -7.07
C ASN A 223 16.38 19.53 -7.83
N ALA A 224 15.60 18.45 -7.74
CA ALA A 224 15.88 17.19 -8.42
C ALA A 224 15.72 17.27 -9.95
N THR A 225 14.77 18.08 -10.42
CA THR A 225 14.46 18.18 -11.87
C THR A 225 15.20 19.28 -12.58
N GLY A 226 15.68 20.30 -11.85
CA GLY A 226 16.23 21.53 -12.40
C GLY A 226 15.17 22.49 -12.99
N LYS A 227 13.88 22.23 -12.75
CA LYS A 227 12.74 23.07 -13.15
C LYS A 227 12.08 23.67 -11.91
N LYS A 228 11.56 24.89 -12.01
CA LYS A 228 10.76 25.46 -10.92
C LYS A 228 9.38 24.78 -10.89
N ILE A 229 9.17 23.87 -9.95
CA ILE A 229 7.88 23.18 -9.71
C ILE A 229 7.18 23.87 -8.53
N SER A 230 5.87 24.08 -8.66
CA SER A 230 5.06 24.78 -7.66
C SER A 230 3.95 23.88 -7.15
N TYR A 231 3.70 23.92 -5.85
CA TYR A 231 2.46 23.47 -5.26
C TYR A 231 1.44 24.61 -5.29
N VAL A 232 0.24 24.32 -5.77
CA VAL A 232 -0.90 25.25 -5.79
C VAL A 232 -1.99 24.68 -4.90
N SER A 233 -2.28 25.37 -3.80
CA SER A 233 -3.41 25.04 -2.96
C SER A 233 -4.70 25.46 -3.66
N ILE A 234 -5.60 24.52 -3.85
CA ILE A 234 -6.92 24.72 -4.48
C ILE A 234 -8.04 24.46 -3.48
N SER A 235 -9.24 24.90 -3.81
CA SER A 235 -10.44 24.60 -3.01
C SER A 235 -10.85 23.12 -3.15
N GLU A 236 -11.69 22.63 -2.24
CA GLU A 236 -12.26 21.28 -2.35
C GLU A 236 -13.17 21.14 -3.56
N GLU A 237 -13.86 22.21 -3.95
CA GLU A 237 -14.70 22.26 -5.16
C GLU A 237 -13.88 22.12 -6.43
N GLU A 238 -12.75 22.82 -6.53
CA GLU A 238 -11.83 22.71 -7.66
C GLU A 238 -11.19 21.31 -7.73
N ALA A 239 -10.78 20.78 -6.58
CA ALA A 239 -10.23 19.41 -6.50
C ALA A 239 -11.27 18.37 -6.94
N ARG A 240 -12.53 18.49 -6.48
CA ARG A 240 -13.63 17.63 -6.88
C ARG A 240 -13.88 17.68 -8.39
N ALA A 241 -13.91 18.88 -8.96
CA ALA A 241 -14.09 19.08 -10.39
C ALA A 241 -12.98 18.40 -11.20
N GLY A 242 -11.72 18.64 -10.84
CA GLY A 242 -10.57 18.00 -11.50
C GLY A 242 -10.55 16.47 -11.40
N MET A 243 -10.92 15.90 -10.24
CA MET A 243 -11.02 14.45 -10.07
C MET A 243 -12.16 13.84 -10.93
N LYS A 244 -13.28 14.56 -11.07
CA LYS A 244 -14.38 14.14 -12.00
C LYS A 244 -13.94 14.16 -13.45
N GLU A 245 -13.19 15.17 -13.88
CA GLU A 245 -12.63 15.24 -15.24
C GLU A 245 -11.66 14.09 -15.52
N MET A 246 -10.94 13.60 -14.50
CA MET A 246 -10.10 12.40 -14.58
C MET A 246 -10.90 11.08 -14.57
N GLY A 247 -12.24 11.14 -14.50
CA GLY A 247 -13.12 9.98 -14.54
C GLY A 247 -13.20 9.20 -13.22
N MET A 248 -12.83 9.81 -12.11
CA MET A 248 -12.97 9.18 -10.78
C MET A 248 -14.45 9.12 -10.38
N ASP A 249 -14.86 8.04 -9.73
CA ASP A 249 -16.20 7.92 -9.18
C ASP A 249 -16.39 8.76 -7.91
N ASP A 250 -17.64 9.07 -7.56
CA ASP A 250 -17.97 9.95 -6.43
C ASP A 250 -17.50 9.37 -5.07
N TRP A 251 -17.48 8.06 -4.89
CA TRP A 251 -17.00 7.45 -3.65
C TRP A 251 -15.50 7.69 -3.46
N LEU A 252 -14.71 7.48 -4.51
CA LEU A 252 -13.26 7.71 -4.46
C LEU A 252 -12.94 9.20 -4.25
N ILE A 253 -13.66 10.10 -4.92
CA ILE A 253 -13.53 11.55 -4.75
C ILE A 253 -13.81 11.94 -3.30
N ASN A 254 -14.93 11.47 -2.72
CA ASN A 254 -15.28 11.77 -1.33
C ASN A 254 -14.20 11.24 -0.37
N THR A 255 -13.72 10.01 -0.59
CA THR A 255 -12.64 9.41 0.21
C THR A 255 -11.36 10.26 0.18
N LEU A 256 -10.96 10.75 -1.01
CA LEU A 256 -9.76 11.58 -1.14
C LEU A 256 -9.92 12.95 -0.47
N LEU A 257 -11.13 13.53 -0.51
CA LEU A 257 -11.42 14.80 0.18
C LEU A 257 -11.49 14.62 1.72
N GLU A 258 -12.05 13.51 2.20
CA GLU A 258 -11.99 13.17 3.63
C GLU A 258 -10.54 13.01 4.11
N LEU A 259 -9.69 12.31 3.34
CA LEU A 259 -8.25 12.19 3.62
C LEU A 259 -7.56 13.55 3.61
N SER A 260 -7.91 14.41 2.64
CA SER A 260 -7.39 15.78 2.60
C SER A 260 -7.70 16.55 3.89
N ASN A 261 -8.95 16.48 4.37
CA ASN A 261 -9.35 17.09 5.62
C ASN A 261 -8.63 16.50 6.84
N TYR A 262 -8.41 15.20 6.86
CA TYR A 262 -7.62 14.52 7.88
C TYR A 262 -6.17 15.05 7.90
N PHE A 263 -5.57 15.25 6.74
CA PHE A 263 -4.21 15.82 6.63
C PHE A 263 -4.15 17.28 7.07
N LYS A 264 -5.11 18.11 6.67
CA LYS A 264 -5.22 19.53 7.11
C LYS A 264 -5.33 19.66 8.63
N LYS A 265 -5.97 18.72 9.31
CA LYS A 265 -6.03 18.65 10.78
C LYS A 265 -4.68 18.24 11.42
N GLY A 266 -3.64 17.94 10.64
CA GLY A 266 -2.29 17.60 11.11
C GLY A 266 -2.08 16.13 11.50
N HIS A 267 -3.09 15.28 11.30
CA HIS A 267 -3.04 13.86 11.73
C HIS A 267 -2.06 13.00 10.93
N ALA A 268 -1.58 13.46 9.77
CA ALA A 268 -0.65 12.72 8.91
C ALA A 268 0.83 13.09 9.10
N SER A 269 1.16 13.91 10.11
CA SER A 269 2.54 14.39 10.35
C SER A 269 3.39 13.48 11.24
N GLN A 270 2.81 12.45 11.85
CA GLN A 270 3.54 11.52 12.70
C GLN A 270 4.61 10.77 11.89
N VAL A 271 5.85 10.70 12.43
CA VAL A 271 6.97 9.92 11.88
C VAL A 271 7.17 8.68 12.74
N SER A 272 7.45 7.55 12.10
CA SER A 272 7.66 6.26 12.74
C SER A 272 9.05 5.69 12.41
N SER A 273 9.66 5.00 13.36
CA SER A 273 10.91 4.23 13.19
C SER A 273 10.71 2.82 12.62
N ALA A 274 9.46 2.41 12.36
CA ALA A 274 9.12 1.02 12.04
C ALA A 274 9.86 0.46 10.81
N VAL A 275 10.12 1.27 9.78
CA VAL A 275 10.91 0.83 8.62
C VAL A 275 12.31 0.41 9.05
N GLU A 276 13.01 1.26 9.80
CA GLU A 276 14.38 0.98 10.27
C GLU A 276 14.41 -0.18 11.29
N GLU A 277 13.47 -0.21 12.22
CA GLU A 277 13.36 -1.28 13.23
C GLU A 277 13.14 -2.66 12.61
N VAL A 278 12.29 -2.74 11.57
CA VAL A 278 11.95 -4.03 10.94
C VAL A 278 12.96 -4.44 9.90
N THR A 279 13.46 -3.50 9.09
CA THR A 279 14.31 -3.81 7.93
C THR A 279 15.80 -3.65 8.20
N GLY A 280 16.18 -2.93 9.27
CA GLY A 280 17.57 -2.52 9.54
C GLY A 280 18.07 -1.42 8.60
N LYS A 281 17.19 -0.82 7.79
CA LYS A 281 17.54 0.24 6.84
C LYS A 281 16.71 1.49 7.11
N LYS A 282 17.31 2.66 6.96
CA LYS A 282 16.58 3.92 7.02
C LYS A 282 15.54 3.99 5.90
N PRO A 283 14.36 4.57 6.16
CA PRO A 283 13.37 4.79 5.12
C PRO A 283 13.87 5.75 4.04
N VAL A 284 13.39 5.56 2.81
CA VAL A 284 13.71 6.43 1.67
C VAL A 284 13.18 7.84 1.95
N SER A 285 14.03 8.87 1.84
CA SER A 285 13.60 10.26 1.94
C SER A 285 12.88 10.73 0.68
N PHE A 286 12.05 11.78 0.80
CA PHE A 286 11.42 12.38 -0.37
C PHE A 286 12.45 12.94 -1.36
N SER A 287 13.58 13.43 -0.87
CA SER A 287 14.69 13.88 -1.71
C SER A 287 15.29 12.73 -2.53
N GLN A 288 15.51 11.55 -1.91
CA GLN A 288 15.98 10.37 -2.65
C GLN A 288 14.96 9.93 -3.70
N PHE A 289 13.67 9.86 -3.34
CA PHE A 289 12.60 9.55 -4.28
C PHE A 289 12.59 10.53 -5.47
N ALA A 290 12.64 11.84 -5.20
CA ALA A 290 12.64 12.87 -6.24
C ALA A 290 13.83 12.73 -7.21
N ASN A 291 15.02 12.40 -6.71
CA ASN A 291 16.21 12.14 -7.54
C ASN A 291 16.06 10.86 -8.37
N ASP A 292 15.58 9.76 -7.76
CA ASP A 292 15.42 8.47 -8.44
C ASP A 292 14.44 8.56 -9.61
N TYR A 293 13.41 9.40 -9.49
CA TYR A 293 12.32 9.53 -10.47
C TYR A 293 12.31 10.88 -11.20
N ALA A 294 13.39 11.70 -11.11
CA ALA A 294 13.45 13.03 -11.71
C ALA A 294 13.08 13.06 -13.21
N GLN A 295 13.44 12.02 -13.97
CA GLN A 295 13.16 11.94 -15.41
C GLN A 295 11.66 11.84 -15.72
N LEU A 296 10.84 11.31 -14.80
CA LEU A 296 9.40 11.22 -14.99
C LEU A 296 8.70 12.58 -14.85
N PHE A 297 9.35 13.53 -14.18
CA PHE A 297 8.83 14.89 -13.93
C PHE A 297 9.41 15.96 -14.88
N ARG A 298 10.38 15.61 -15.72
CA ARG A 298 11.00 16.51 -16.73
C ARG A 298 10.22 16.65 -18.02
#